data_07afc66e82c26564744b1bcfcfd64312
#
_entry.id   07afc66e82c26564744b1bcfcfd64312
#
_cell.length_a   1.000
_cell.length_b   1.000
_cell.length_c   1.000
_cell.angle_alpha   90.00
_cell.angle_beta   90.00
_cell.angle_gamma   90.00
#
_symmetry.space_group_name_H-M   'P 1'
#
loop_
_entity.id
_entity.type
_entity.pdbx_description
1 polymer ?
#
loop_
_entity_poly.entity_id
_entity_poly.type
_entity_poly.pdbx_seq_one_letter_code
_entity_poly.pdbx_strand_id
1 'polypeptide(L)'
;RVLRPNGKFIVTTPNVLMSLTRNPWHVREYHADELKNILECEFDEVEAMGVFGNKKVMTYYNKNKKSVARITRLDILDLQHRLPRWMLQWPYDILNRLNRRWLYDENKTLTSSIKMSDYSIGPVADNCFDLFYIATKK
;
A
#
# COMPACT_ATOMS: atom_id res chain seq x y z
N ARG A 1 9.61 15.30 -19.38
CA ARG A 1 10.60 15.38 -20.48
C ARG A 1 10.52 14.15 -21.41
N VAL A 2 10.21 12.97 -20.89
CA VAL A 2 10.18 11.70 -21.66
C VAL A 2 8.84 11.36 -22.29
N LEU A 3 7.75 11.97 -21.83
CA LEU A 3 6.42 11.75 -22.40
C LEU A 3 6.19 12.63 -23.63
N ARG A 4 5.58 12.03 -24.66
CA ARG A 4 5.06 12.76 -25.83
C ARG A 4 3.82 13.58 -25.43
N PRO A 5 3.44 14.60 -26.21
CA PRO A 5 2.12 15.23 -26.09
C PRO A 5 1.02 14.17 -26.07
N ASN A 6 0.02 14.32 -25.22
CA ASN A 6 -1.04 13.34 -24.94
C ASN A 6 -0.54 11.99 -24.37
N GLY A 7 0.74 11.90 -24.00
CA GLY A 7 1.30 10.73 -23.33
C GLY A 7 0.75 10.57 -21.91
N LYS A 8 0.50 9.34 -21.51
CA LYS A 8 -0.01 9.01 -20.17
C LYS A 8 1.10 8.51 -19.26
N PHE A 9 1.12 9.03 -18.04
CA PHE A 9 1.92 8.55 -16.94
C PHE A 9 1.00 7.82 -15.95
N ILE A 10 1.26 6.53 -15.77
CA ILE A 10 0.50 5.70 -14.82
C ILE A 10 1.37 5.51 -13.60
N VAL A 11 0.85 5.85 -12.43
CA VAL A 11 1.52 5.66 -11.14
C VAL A 11 0.62 4.90 -10.18
N THR A 12 1.22 3.92 -9.49
CA THR A 12 0.58 3.21 -8.40
C THR A 12 1.47 3.29 -7.17
N THR A 13 0.86 3.50 -6.01
CA THR A 13 1.55 3.52 -4.72
C THR A 13 0.60 3.09 -3.60
N PRO A 14 1.09 2.45 -2.54
CA PRO A 14 0.26 2.14 -1.39
C PRO A 14 -0.41 3.40 -0.83
N ASN A 15 -1.67 3.25 -0.42
CA ASN A 15 -2.37 4.28 0.32
C ASN A 15 -1.89 4.25 1.78
N VAL A 16 -1.34 5.36 2.26
CA VAL A 16 -0.82 5.47 3.64
C VAL A 16 -1.87 5.11 4.69
N LEU A 17 -3.17 5.39 4.43
CA LEU A 17 -4.26 5.07 5.35
C LEU A 17 -4.51 3.56 5.51
N MET A 18 -4.10 2.78 4.52
CA MET A 18 -4.23 1.32 4.53
C MET A 18 -2.91 0.61 4.88
N SER A 19 -1.80 1.34 5.01
CA SER A 19 -0.53 0.78 5.46
C SER A 19 -0.61 0.35 6.93
N LEU A 20 -0.12 -0.86 7.23
CA LEU A 20 -0.20 -1.44 8.57
C LEU A 20 1.02 -1.13 9.43
N THR A 21 2.16 -0.88 8.79
CA THR A 21 3.43 -0.53 9.43
C THR A 21 4.25 0.33 8.48
N ARG A 22 5.18 1.09 9.04
CA ARG A 22 6.17 1.81 8.24
C ARG A 22 7.04 0.81 7.47
N ASN A 23 6.95 0.82 6.15
CA ASN A 23 7.83 0.01 5.32
C ASN A 23 9.17 0.75 5.11
N PRO A 24 10.32 0.23 5.61
CA PRO A 24 11.61 0.89 5.48
C PRO A 24 12.12 0.97 4.03
N TRP A 25 11.57 0.17 3.12
CA TRP A 25 11.90 0.17 1.69
C TRP A 25 11.14 1.26 0.91
N HIS A 26 10.00 1.75 1.45
CA HIS A 26 9.29 2.87 0.85
C HIS A 26 9.92 4.19 1.28
N VAL A 27 10.33 4.99 0.31
CA VAL A 27 10.84 6.34 0.59
C VAL A 27 9.74 7.20 1.19
N ARG A 28 8.54 7.11 0.62
CA ARG A 28 7.34 7.85 1.04
C ARG A 28 6.10 7.07 0.63
N GLU A 29 5.09 7.11 1.45
CA GLU A 29 3.72 6.72 1.14
C GLU A 29 2.87 7.99 1.14
N TYR A 30 1.82 8.03 0.34
CA TYR A 30 1.06 9.24 0.09
C TYR A 30 -0.38 9.11 0.55
N HIS A 31 -0.96 10.23 0.98
CA HIS A 31 -2.40 10.42 0.97
C HIS A 31 -2.88 10.71 -0.46
N ALA A 32 -4.16 10.42 -0.73
CA ALA A 32 -4.73 10.60 -2.06
C ALA A 32 -4.57 12.04 -2.58
N ASP A 33 -4.99 13.02 -1.78
CA ASP A 33 -4.91 14.44 -2.17
C ASP A 33 -3.48 14.91 -2.36
N GLU A 34 -2.55 14.42 -1.54
CA GLU A 34 -1.14 14.77 -1.63
C GLU A 34 -0.54 14.32 -2.96
N LEU A 35 -0.79 13.05 -3.36
CA LEU A 35 -0.31 12.52 -4.64
C LEU A 35 -0.96 13.27 -5.81
N LYS A 36 -2.26 13.55 -5.72
CA LYS A 36 -2.98 14.30 -6.72
C LYS A 36 -2.35 15.68 -6.94
N ASN A 37 -2.15 16.44 -5.87
CA ASN A 37 -1.57 17.78 -5.93
C ASN A 37 -0.16 17.77 -6.56
N ILE A 38 0.67 16.78 -6.23
CA ILE A 38 2.00 16.63 -6.82
C ILE A 38 1.91 16.40 -8.33
N LEU A 39 0.99 15.55 -8.78
CA LEU A 39 0.81 15.26 -10.21
C LEU A 39 0.22 16.44 -10.98
N GLU A 40 -0.73 17.18 -10.38
CA GLU A 40 -1.35 18.36 -10.98
C GLU A 40 -0.36 19.54 -11.16
N CYS A 41 0.78 19.54 -10.45
CA CYS A 41 1.84 20.52 -10.72
C CYS A 41 2.56 20.28 -12.06
N GLU A 42 2.57 19.04 -12.55
CA GLU A 42 3.36 18.65 -13.72
C GLU A 42 2.50 18.19 -14.91
N PHE A 43 1.23 17.90 -14.68
CA PHE A 43 0.31 17.36 -15.68
C PHE A 43 -1.00 18.15 -15.68
N ASP A 44 -1.55 18.35 -16.86
CA ASP A 44 -2.77 19.15 -17.03
C ASP A 44 -4.03 18.40 -16.65
N GLU A 45 -4.00 17.08 -16.74
CA GLU A 45 -5.15 16.22 -16.44
C GLU A 45 -4.69 15.04 -15.59
N VAL A 46 -5.33 14.87 -14.42
CA VAL A 46 -5.02 13.80 -13.47
C VAL A 46 -6.30 13.08 -13.08
N GLU A 47 -6.42 11.83 -13.54
CA GLU A 47 -7.48 10.93 -13.14
C GLU A 47 -7.05 10.15 -11.88
N ALA A 48 -7.79 10.37 -10.77
CA ALA A 48 -7.49 9.78 -9.48
C ALA A 48 -8.40 8.57 -9.22
N MET A 49 -7.82 7.40 -9.16
CA MET A 49 -8.50 6.14 -8.87
C MET A 49 -7.84 5.41 -7.71
N GLY A 50 -8.53 4.41 -7.18
CA GLY A 50 -8.04 3.52 -6.15
C GLY A 50 -8.27 2.06 -6.47
N VAL A 51 -7.43 1.20 -5.92
CA VAL A 51 -7.57 -0.26 -6.00
C VAL A 51 -8.27 -0.76 -4.75
N PHE A 52 -9.36 -1.47 -4.91
CA PHE A 52 -10.18 -2.02 -3.83
C PHE A 52 -10.18 -3.54 -3.85
N GLY A 53 -10.36 -4.14 -2.67
CA GLY A 53 -10.56 -5.57 -2.54
C GLY A 53 -11.99 -5.89 -2.10
N ASN A 54 -12.51 -7.01 -2.58
CA ASN A 54 -13.80 -7.52 -2.14
C ASN A 54 -13.77 -8.02 -0.68
N LYS A 55 -14.90 -8.55 -0.18
CA LYS A 55 -15.01 -9.07 1.20
C LYS A 55 -13.93 -10.10 1.55
N LYS A 56 -13.51 -10.92 0.60
CA LYS A 56 -12.47 -11.96 0.80
C LYS A 56 -11.10 -11.31 1.06
N VAL A 57 -10.73 -10.35 0.23
CA VAL A 57 -9.48 -9.58 0.37
C VAL A 57 -9.49 -8.78 1.68
N MET A 58 -10.62 -8.14 2.00
CA MET A 58 -10.78 -7.40 3.27
C MET A 58 -10.68 -8.31 4.49
N THR A 59 -11.20 -9.55 4.40
CA THR A 59 -11.05 -10.53 5.50
C THR A 59 -9.58 -10.87 5.73
N TYR A 60 -8.82 -11.11 4.65
CA TYR A 60 -7.38 -11.35 4.74
C TYR A 60 -6.64 -10.13 5.31
N TYR A 61 -6.94 -8.93 4.81
CA TYR A 61 -6.36 -7.68 5.32
C TYR A 61 -6.60 -7.50 6.83
N ASN A 62 -7.83 -7.72 7.29
CA ASN A 62 -8.18 -7.57 8.70
C ASN A 62 -7.47 -8.60 9.59
N LYS A 63 -7.27 -9.83 9.12
CA LYS A 63 -6.46 -10.84 9.82
C LYS A 63 -5.00 -10.41 9.91
N ASN A 64 -4.43 -9.92 8.80
CA ASN A 64 -3.07 -9.39 8.77
C ASN A 64 -2.93 -8.19 9.71
N LYS A 65 -3.88 -7.26 9.70
CA LYS A 65 -3.92 -6.11 10.61
C LYS A 65 -3.87 -6.53 12.09
N LYS A 66 -4.65 -7.55 12.47
CA LYS A 66 -4.62 -8.10 13.83
C LYS A 66 -3.28 -8.74 14.16
N SER A 67 -2.68 -9.47 13.24
CA SER A 67 -1.36 -10.10 13.41
C SER A 67 -0.27 -9.05 13.61
N VAL A 68 -0.23 -8.07 12.72
CA VAL A 68 0.71 -6.93 12.78
C VAL A 68 0.54 -6.17 14.08
N ALA A 69 -0.70 -5.87 14.51
CA ALA A 69 -0.97 -5.16 15.76
C ALA A 69 -0.46 -5.92 17.01
N ARG A 70 -0.40 -7.25 16.99
CA ARG A 70 0.21 -8.03 18.08
C ARG A 70 1.73 -7.84 18.12
N ILE A 71 2.37 -7.79 16.96
CA ILE A 71 3.83 -7.59 16.85
C ILE A 71 4.19 -6.16 17.26
N THR A 72 3.47 -5.16 16.76
CA THR A 72 3.75 -3.75 17.04
C THR A 72 3.50 -3.37 18.51
N ARG A 73 2.62 -4.09 19.23
CA ARG A 73 2.47 -3.91 20.69
C ARG A 73 3.76 -4.19 21.47
N LEU A 74 4.67 -4.97 20.93
CA LEU A 74 5.97 -5.24 21.55
C LEU A 74 6.98 -4.11 21.32
N ASP A 75 6.69 -3.19 20.40
CA ASP A 75 7.51 -2.00 20.14
C ASP A 75 7.17 -0.85 21.10
N ILE A 76 7.40 -1.08 22.40
CA ILE A 76 7.12 -0.11 23.48
C ILE A 76 7.92 1.19 23.31
N LEU A 77 9.08 1.11 22.67
CA LEU A 77 9.99 2.25 22.47
C LEU A 77 9.74 3.00 21.15
N ASP A 78 8.73 2.57 20.40
CA ASP A 78 8.41 3.12 19.06
C ASP A 78 9.62 3.17 18.12
N LEU A 79 10.40 2.09 18.12
CA LEU A 79 11.63 1.96 17.36
C LEU A 79 11.38 2.10 15.86
N GLN A 80 10.21 1.68 15.38
CA GLN A 80 9.83 1.79 13.98
C GLN A 80 9.81 3.25 13.47
N HIS A 81 9.54 4.23 14.33
CA HIS A 81 9.54 5.66 13.96
C HIS A 81 10.84 6.39 14.36
N ARG A 82 11.55 5.88 15.36
CA ARG A 82 12.77 6.51 15.88
C ARG A 82 14.04 6.07 15.21
N LEU A 83 14.11 4.82 14.77
CA LEU A 83 15.32 4.30 14.13
C LEU A 83 15.43 4.74 12.66
N PRO A 84 16.66 4.94 12.17
CA PRO A 84 16.90 5.18 10.76
C PRO A 84 16.52 3.95 9.92
N ARG A 85 16.12 4.18 8.66
CA ARG A 85 15.59 3.13 7.78
C ARG A 85 16.49 1.90 7.64
N TRP A 86 17.79 2.11 7.52
CA TRP A 86 18.76 1.03 7.33
C TRP A 86 18.82 0.07 8.53
N MET A 87 18.57 0.55 9.74
CA MET A 87 18.48 -0.30 10.94
C MET A 87 17.20 -1.09 11.01
N LEU A 88 16.13 -0.60 10.41
CA LEU A 88 14.80 -1.25 10.41
C LEU A 88 14.67 -2.32 9.31
N GLN A 89 15.48 -2.27 8.25
CA GLN A 89 15.37 -3.17 7.10
C GLN A 89 15.46 -4.65 7.51
N TRP A 90 16.48 -5.03 8.24
CA TRP A 90 16.70 -6.41 8.68
C TRP A 90 15.59 -6.95 9.60
N PRO A 91 15.24 -6.27 10.70
CA PRO A 91 14.15 -6.71 11.57
C PRO A 91 12.81 -6.78 10.83
N TYR A 92 12.54 -5.79 9.98
CA TYR A 92 11.33 -5.73 9.16
C TYR A 92 11.22 -6.95 8.23
N ASP A 93 12.29 -7.27 7.50
CA ASP A 93 12.28 -8.39 6.56
C ASP A 93 12.07 -9.73 7.28
N ILE A 94 12.72 -9.93 8.41
CA ILE A 94 12.56 -11.15 9.20
C ILE A 94 11.12 -11.24 9.72
N LEU A 95 10.62 -10.20 10.38
CA LEU A 95 9.27 -10.18 10.92
C LEU A 95 8.19 -10.31 9.85
N ASN A 96 8.38 -9.65 8.71
CA ASN A 96 7.46 -9.73 7.59
C ASN A 96 7.42 -11.15 6.98
N ARG A 97 8.58 -11.80 6.83
CA ARG A 97 8.65 -13.20 6.35
C ARG A 97 7.97 -14.16 7.33
N LEU A 98 8.22 -14.01 8.62
CA LEU A 98 7.60 -14.84 9.66
C LEU A 98 6.09 -14.62 9.71
N ASN A 99 5.64 -13.36 9.70
CA ASN A 99 4.22 -13.02 9.68
C ASN A 99 3.51 -13.58 8.43
N ARG A 100 4.13 -13.47 7.25
CA ARG A 100 3.58 -14.03 6.00
C ARG A 100 3.48 -15.55 6.04
N ARG A 101 4.50 -16.25 6.55
CA ARG A 101 4.43 -17.72 6.72
C ARG A 101 3.31 -18.11 7.66
N TRP A 102 3.25 -17.47 8.82
CA TRP A 102 2.23 -17.75 9.82
C TRP A 102 0.80 -17.49 9.30
N LEU A 103 0.59 -16.34 8.68
CA LEU A 103 -0.70 -16.03 8.05
C LEU A 103 -1.04 -17.00 6.90
N TYR A 104 -0.05 -17.43 6.13
CA TYR A 104 -0.26 -18.41 5.06
C TYR A 104 -0.67 -19.77 5.63
N ASP A 105 0.04 -20.26 6.64
CA ASP A 105 -0.24 -21.56 7.25
C ASP A 105 -1.62 -21.57 7.93
N GLU A 106 -1.96 -20.49 8.65
CA GLU A 106 -3.24 -20.34 9.33
C GLU A 106 -4.42 -20.10 8.37
N ASN A 107 -4.17 -19.52 7.19
CA ASN A 107 -5.20 -19.10 6.24
C ASN A 107 -4.96 -19.60 4.81
N LYS A 108 -4.33 -20.77 4.65
CA LYS A 108 -3.93 -21.33 3.36
C LYS A 108 -5.06 -21.35 2.34
N THR A 109 -6.25 -21.80 2.74
CA THR A 109 -7.44 -21.85 1.90
C THR A 109 -7.91 -20.46 1.46
N LEU A 110 -7.92 -19.50 2.36
CA LEU A 110 -8.32 -18.12 2.06
C LEU A 110 -7.30 -17.47 1.11
N THR A 111 -6.01 -17.57 1.43
CA THR A 111 -4.94 -16.92 0.67
C THR A 111 -4.85 -17.49 -0.75
N SER A 112 -4.94 -18.83 -0.91
CA SER A 112 -4.92 -19.48 -2.22
C SER A 112 -6.18 -19.22 -3.06
N SER A 113 -7.27 -18.79 -2.43
CA SER A 113 -8.53 -18.46 -3.12
C SER A 113 -8.60 -17.05 -3.65
N ILE A 114 -7.71 -16.13 -3.20
CA ILE A 114 -7.68 -14.74 -3.68
C ILE A 114 -7.10 -14.70 -5.09
N LYS A 115 -7.84 -14.08 -6.01
CA LYS A 115 -7.48 -13.94 -7.43
C LYS A 115 -7.50 -12.47 -7.82
N MET A 116 -6.96 -12.15 -9.00
CA MET A 116 -7.02 -10.79 -9.57
C MET A 116 -8.46 -10.28 -9.67
N SER A 117 -9.43 -11.15 -9.98
CA SER A 117 -10.85 -10.81 -10.04
C SER A 117 -11.48 -10.39 -8.70
N ASP A 118 -10.77 -10.59 -7.59
CA ASP A 118 -11.22 -10.14 -6.26
C ASP A 118 -10.85 -8.67 -5.99
N TYR A 119 -10.11 -8.04 -6.92
CA TYR A 119 -9.77 -6.63 -6.90
C TYR A 119 -10.57 -5.85 -7.95
N SER A 120 -10.82 -4.59 -7.68
CA SER A 120 -11.47 -3.66 -8.59
C SER A 120 -10.83 -2.28 -8.52
N ILE A 121 -10.93 -1.54 -9.62
CA ILE A 121 -10.51 -0.14 -9.68
C ILE A 121 -11.78 0.72 -9.66
N GLY A 122 -11.77 1.79 -8.90
CA GLY A 122 -12.88 2.73 -8.78
C GLY A 122 -12.40 4.11 -8.36
N PRO A 123 -13.31 5.08 -8.16
CA PRO A 123 -12.95 6.39 -7.64
C PRO A 123 -12.16 6.26 -6.35
N VAL A 124 -11.13 7.11 -6.18
CA VAL A 124 -10.27 7.08 -4.99
C VAL A 124 -11.10 7.32 -3.72
N ALA A 125 -10.78 6.56 -2.66
CA ALA A 125 -11.38 6.71 -1.33
C ALA A 125 -10.38 6.24 -0.26
N ASP A 126 -10.61 6.60 0.99
CA ASP A 126 -9.70 6.32 2.11
C ASP A 126 -9.42 4.82 2.33
N ASN A 127 -10.35 3.97 1.93
CA ASN A 127 -10.25 2.52 2.09
C ASN A 127 -9.71 1.77 0.86
N CYS A 128 -9.19 2.48 -0.16
CA CYS A 128 -8.47 1.82 -1.25
C CYS A 128 -7.09 1.34 -0.76
N PHE A 129 -6.66 0.17 -1.20
CA PHE A 129 -5.35 -0.40 -0.85
C PHE A 129 -4.21 0.38 -1.49
N ASP A 130 -4.35 0.64 -2.79
CA ASP A 130 -3.37 1.39 -3.56
C ASP A 130 -4.06 2.58 -4.23
N LEU A 131 -3.33 3.68 -4.32
CA LEU A 131 -3.64 4.81 -5.17
C LEU A 131 -3.24 4.44 -6.60
N PHE A 132 -4.12 4.66 -7.56
CA PHE A 132 -3.91 4.38 -8.98
C PHE A 132 -4.25 5.63 -9.78
N TYR A 133 -3.25 6.32 -10.30
CA TYR A 133 -3.42 7.60 -10.96
C TYR A 133 -2.96 7.53 -12.42
N ILE A 134 -3.72 8.18 -13.30
CA ILE A 134 -3.36 8.38 -14.69
C ILE A 134 -3.23 9.88 -14.92
N ALA A 135 -2.03 10.33 -15.22
CA ALA A 135 -1.73 11.72 -15.51
C ALA A 135 -1.42 11.89 -17.00
N THR A 136 -2.06 12.83 -17.67
CA THR A 136 -1.93 13.08 -19.11
C THR A 136 -1.17 14.39 -19.33
N LYS A 137 -0.15 14.34 -20.18
CA LYS A 137 0.59 15.51 -20.61
C LYS A 137 -0.07 16.11 -21.83
N LYS A 138 -0.38 17.40 -21.79
CA LYS A 138 -0.72 18.19 -22.99
C LYS A 138 0.46 18.39 -23.91
#